data_d693c072536b5d83ec5bd64b43692cc1
#
_entry.id   d693c072536b5d83ec5bd64b43692cc1
#
_cell.length_a   1.000
_cell.length_b   1.000
_cell.length_c   1.000
_cell.angle_alpha   90.00
_cell.angle_beta   90.00
_cell.angle_gamma   90.00
#
_symmetry.space_group_name_H-M   'P 1'
#
loop_
_entity.id
_entity.type
_entity.pdbx_description
1 polymer ?
#
loop_
_entity_poly.entity_id
_entity_poly.type
_entity_poly.pdbx_seq_one_letter_code
_entity_poly.pdbx_strand_id
1 'polypeptide(L)'
;MTKALCCLIVACAAIVGCSGQGSDLVTTAKQLDATVNAHDLDGFGAALADGVTSTGPDGVTHTGRDSVKAWLSHLLPGFHVDSWGWEQSGDTVKWMSTVRSDAFAGFGVNPIKTNTMAVFSGGKVIRFLATFDQETANKMRFMQFYAEVVNGGNIDAIDKFVSGDFVEHEPLPPGVPKGRDGVKAFFKMAHEAFPDLHGTPTLVMADGDMVLVWGSWEGTNKAKFMGQPATNKHMTWQVADVIRLVDGKATEHWGMDNMAEMMMTAHMK
;
A
#
# COMPACT_ATOMS: atom_id res chain seq x y z
N MET A 1 -14.29 62.06 66.35
CA MET A 1 -13.22 61.11 65.95
C MET A 1 -13.86 59.91 65.28
N THR A 2 -13.94 59.85 63.98
CA THR A 2 -14.23 58.64 63.28
C THR A 2 -13.83 58.86 61.80
N LYS A 3 -12.81 58.17 61.38
CA LYS A 3 -12.21 58.23 60.04
C LYS A 3 -13.11 57.53 59.06
N ALA A 4 -13.55 58.22 58.01
CA ALA A 4 -14.21 57.63 56.84
C ALA A 4 -13.15 57.02 55.93
N LEU A 5 -13.28 55.71 55.67
CA LEU A 5 -12.46 54.94 54.73
C LEU A 5 -13.15 54.99 53.41
N CYS A 6 -12.53 55.62 52.41
CA CYS A 6 -12.99 55.70 51.04
C CYS A 6 -12.62 54.41 50.35
N CYS A 7 -13.59 53.53 50.01
CA CYS A 7 -13.40 52.37 49.15
C CYS A 7 -13.41 52.82 47.69
N LEU A 8 -12.24 52.77 47.05
CA LEU A 8 -12.09 52.91 45.61
C LEU A 8 -12.45 51.56 44.94
N ILE A 9 -13.59 51.50 44.27
CA ILE A 9 -14.00 50.36 43.45
C ILE A 9 -13.27 50.51 42.12
N VAL A 10 -12.20 49.72 41.90
CA VAL A 10 -11.58 49.53 40.60
C VAL A 10 -12.45 48.52 39.81
N ALA A 11 -13.22 49.02 38.88
CA ALA A 11 -13.91 48.16 37.93
C ALA A 11 -12.88 47.53 36.97
N CYS A 12 -12.47 46.30 37.26
CA CYS A 12 -11.78 45.47 36.26
C CYS A 12 -12.79 45.09 35.15
N ALA A 13 -12.75 45.81 34.03
CA ALA A 13 -13.36 45.34 32.81
C ALA A 13 -12.64 44.07 32.39
N ALA A 14 -13.26 42.91 32.66
CA ALA A 14 -12.85 41.66 32.07
C ALA A 14 -13.10 41.77 30.56
N ILE A 15 -12.02 41.98 29.80
CA ILE A 15 -12.05 41.72 28.38
C ILE A 15 -12.18 40.20 28.24
N VAL A 16 -13.44 39.75 28.08
CA VAL A 16 -13.72 38.39 27.59
C VAL A 16 -13.24 38.39 26.16
N GLY A 17 -11.98 38.04 25.98
CA GLY A 17 -11.47 37.62 24.71
C GLY A 17 -12.26 36.36 24.31
N CYS A 18 -13.15 36.49 23.34
CA CYS A 18 -13.62 35.36 22.56
C CYS A 18 -12.42 34.76 21.87
N SER A 19 -11.66 33.93 22.58
CA SER A 19 -10.87 32.89 21.96
C SER A 19 -11.92 31.93 21.38
N GLY A 20 -12.17 32.04 20.06
CA GLY A 20 -12.90 31.00 19.35
C GLY A 20 -12.22 29.68 19.72
N GLN A 21 -12.91 28.84 20.50
CA GLN A 21 -12.53 27.45 20.67
C GLN A 21 -12.53 26.87 19.26
N GLY A 22 -11.34 26.78 18.64
CA GLY A 22 -11.17 25.96 17.45
C GLY A 22 -11.73 24.59 17.82
N SER A 23 -12.79 24.17 17.14
CA SER A 23 -13.36 22.85 17.33
C SER A 23 -12.21 21.85 17.32
N ASP A 24 -12.13 20.97 18.31
CA ASP A 24 -11.16 19.85 18.34
C ASP A 24 -11.54 18.85 17.26
N LEU A 25 -11.08 19.14 16.04
CA LEU A 25 -11.35 18.32 14.86
C LEU A 25 -10.63 16.98 14.93
N VAL A 26 -9.56 16.87 15.72
CA VAL A 26 -8.89 15.58 16.01
C VAL A 26 -9.83 14.63 16.72
N THR A 27 -10.56 15.12 17.75
CA THR A 27 -11.58 14.31 18.42
C THR A 27 -12.67 13.87 17.46
N THR A 28 -13.13 14.75 16.57
CA THR A 28 -14.14 14.41 15.56
C THR A 28 -13.60 13.36 14.56
N ALA A 29 -12.34 13.49 14.13
CA ALA A 29 -11.71 12.52 13.23
C ALA A 29 -11.54 11.14 13.91
N LYS A 30 -11.15 11.07 15.17
CA LYS A 30 -11.08 9.82 15.95
C LYS A 30 -12.46 9.15 16.10
N GLN A 31 -13.52 9.94 16.19
CA GLN A 31 -14.89 9.40 16.23
C GLN A 31 -15.27 8.75 14.90
N LEU A 32 -14.79 9.25 13.73
CA LEU A 32 -14.97 8.58 12.45
C LEU A 32 -14.40 7.16 12.46
N ASP A 33 -13.16 6.99 12.91
CA ASP A 33 -12.55 5.66 13.01
C ASP A 33 -13.35 4.74 13.94
N ALA A 34 -13.84 5.29 15.07
CA ALA A 34 -14.65 4.52 16.00
C ALA A 34 -15.98 4.06 15.38
N THR A 35 -16.65 4.90 14.56
CA THR A 35 -17.87 4.49 13.86
C THR A 35 -17.61 3.41 12.82
N VAL A 36 -16.50 3.53 12.07
CA VAL A 36 -16.15 2.52 11.06
C VAL A 36 -15.77 1.19 11.73
N ASN A 37 -14.99 1.21 12.81
CA ASN A 37 -14.65 0.01 13.58
C ASN A 37 -15.90 -0.64 14.23
N ALA A 38 -16.92 0.15 14.58
CA ALA A 38 -18.19 -0.36 15.05
C ALA A 38 -19.12 -0.81 13.93
N HIS A 39 -18.73 -0.69 12.66
CA HIS A 39 -19.54 -0.92 11.46
C HIS A 39 -20.82 -0.05 11.44
N ASP A 40 -20.77 1.11 12.09
CA ASP A 40 -21.87 2.09 12.15
C ASP A 40 -21.81 3.05 10.95
N LEU A 41 -22.36 2.60 9.82
CA LEU A 41 -22.42 3.41 8.59
C LEU A 41 -23.31 4.66 8.74
N ASP A 42 -24.30 4.64 9.61
CA ASP A 42 -25.18 5.78 9.83
C ASP A 42 -24.47 6.85 10.69
N GLY A 43 -23.79 6.44 11.74
CA GLY A 43 -22.93 7.32 12.54
C GLY A 43 -21.81 7.93 11.72
N PHE A 44 -21.13 7.12 10.89
CA PHE A 44 -20.12 7.62 9.95
C PHE A 44 -20.73 8.63 8.98
N GLY A 45 -21.84 8.29 8.31
CA GLY A 45 -22.54 9.16 7.37
C GLY A 45 -23.04 10.46 8.01
N ALA A 46 -23.44 10.41 9.28
CA ALA A 46 -23.86 11.61 10.01
C ALA A 46 -22.72 12.65 10.19
N ALA A 47 -21.47 12.23 10.18
CA ALA A 47 -20.32 13.13 10.25
C ALA A 47 -19.92 13.72 8.88
N LEU A 48 -20.48 13.25 7.78
CA LEU A 48 -20.17 13.71 6.43
C LEU A 48 -21.13 14.86 5.99
N ALA A 49 -20.62 15.79 5.21
CA ALA A 49 -21.45 16.74 4.48
C ALA A 49 -22.17 16.03 3.32
N ASP A 50 -23.31 16.59 2.83
CA ASP A 50 -24.07 15.98 1.73
C ASP A 50 -23.25 15.83 0.44
N GLY A 51 -22.46 16.85 0.11
CA GLY A 51 -21.58 16.87 -1.07
C GLY A 51 -20.14 16.44 -0.79
N VAL A 52 -19.89 15.65 0.25
CA VAL A 52 -18.53 15.16 0.58
C VAL A 52 -17.87 14.47 -0.61
N THR A 53 -16.53 14.67 -0.76
CA THR A 53 -15.70 13.87 -1.65
C THR A 53 -14.78 12.97 -0.85
N SER A 54 -14.68 11.70 -1.23
CA SER A 54 -13.75 10.73 -0.64
C SER A 54 -12.95 10.08 -1.74
N THR A 55 -11.62 10.23 -1.67
CA THR A 55 -10.68 9.59 -2.60
C THR A 55 -9.93 8.51 -1.84
N GLY A 56 -10.06 7.27 -2.30
CA GLY A 56 -9.34 6.11 -1.74
C GLY A 56 -7.89 6.03 -2.20
N PRO A 57 -7.09 5.10 -1.60
CA PRO A 57 -5.69 4.90 -1.99
C PRO A 57 -5.50 4.40 -3.44
N ASP A 58 -6.55 3.86 -4.04
CA ASP A 58 -6.63 3.46 -5.46
C ASP A 58 -6.82 4.64 -6.42
N GLY A 59 -6.98 5.87 -5.88
CA GLY A 59 -7.23 7.08 -6.63
C GLY A 59 -8.69 7.26 -7.06
N VAL A 60 -9.59 6.32 -6.73
CA VAL A 60 -11.01 6.43 -7.06
C VAL A 60 -11.68 7.42 -6.11
N THR A 61 -12.47 8.35 -6.69
CA THR A 61 -13.21 9.37 -5.93
C THR A 61 -14.68 9.05 -5.91
N HIS A 62 -15.24 8.99 -4.72
CA HIS A 62 -16.67 8.89 -4.46
C HIS A 62 -17.21 10.25 -4.04
N THR A 63 -18.33 10.69 -4.65
CA THR A 63 -18.94 12.00 -4.38
C THR A 63 -20.34 11.83 -3.82
N GLY A 64 -20.63 12.57 -2.76
CA GLY A 64 -21.87 12.50 -2.02
C GLY A 64 -21.87 11.44 -0.92
N ARG A 65 -22.57 11.75 0.18
CA ARG A 65 -22.64 10.93 1.40
C ARG A 65 -23.02 9.47 1.12
N ASP A 66 -24.05 9.26 0.30
CA ASP A 66 -24.56 7.91 0.03
C ASP A 66 -23.57 7.08 -0.79
N SER A 67 -22.89 7.72 -1.76
CA SER A 67 -21.84 7.05 -2.55
C SER A 67 -20.65 6.64 -1.67
N VAL A 68 -20.23 7.52 -0.75
CA VAL A 68 -19.12 7.22 0.20
C VAL A 68 -19.53 6.09 1.17
N LYS A 69 -20.78 6.10 1.69
CA LYS A 69 -21.30 5.01 2.54
C LYS A 69 -21.36 3.68 1.77
N ALA A 70 -21.84 3.69 0.54
CA ALA A 70 -21.92 2.51 -0.30
C ALA A 70 -20.54 1.91 -0.57
N TRP A 71 -19.55 2.75 -0.92
CA TRP A 71 -18.17 2.31 -1.08
C TRP A 71 -17.61 1.71 0.22
N LEU A 72 -17.73 2.40 1.36
CA LEU A 72 -17.24 1.90 2.64
C LEU A 72 -17.88 0.56 3.02
N SER A 73 -19.17 0.36 2.70
CA SER A 73 -19.88 -0.89 3.02
C SER A 73 -19.20 -2.13 2.40
N HIS A 74 -18.55 -2.00 1.24
CA HIS A 74 -17.80 -3.08 0.60
C HIS A 74 -16.49 -3.41 1.32
N LEU A 75 -15.95 -2.48 2.11
CA LEU A 75 -14.73 -2.68 2.88
C LEU A 75 -14.99 -3.28 4.27
N LEU A 76 -16.22 -3.18 4.79
CA LEU A 76 -16.54 -3.57 6.17
C LEU A 76 -16.28 -5.03 6.53
N PRO A 77 -16.44 -6.05 5.65
CA PRO A 77 -16.05 -7.41 6.00
C PRO A 77 -14.58 -7.47 6.44
N GLY A 78 -14.34 -7.94 7.67
CA GLY A 78 -13.00 -7.98 8.29
C GLY A 78 -12.34 -6.61 8.52
N PHE A 79 -13.12 -5.51 8.42
CA PHE A 79 -12.56 -4.15 8.54
C PHE A 79 -12.14 -3.84 9.97
N HIS A 80 -10.92 -3.32 10.10
CA HIS A 80 -10.41 -2.71 11.31
C HIS A 80 -9.39 -1.63 10.95
N VAL A 81 -9.48 -0.47 11.60
CA VAL A 81 -8.53 0.63 11.47
C VAL A 81 -7.93 0.99 12.82
N ASP A 82 -6.60 1.06 12.86
CA ASP A 82 -5.81 1.60 13.96
C ASP A 82 -5.09 2.84 13.45
N SER A 83 -5.31 4.00 14.09
CA SER A 83 -4.78 5.27 13.62
C SER A 83 -3.95 5.99 14.67
N TRP A 84 -2.92 6.71 14.20
CA TRP A 84 -1.97 7.46 15.01
C TRP A 84 -1.43 8.69 14.28
N GLY A 85 -0.59 9.52 14.96
CA GLY A 85 0.08 10.66 14.32
C GLY A 85 -0.89 11.78 13.93
N TRP A 86 -1.91 12.02 14.76
CA TRP A 86 -2.95 13.00 14.50
C TRP A 86 -2.42 14.43 14.55
N GLU A 87 -2.59 15.18 13.47
CA GLU A 87 -2.17 16.58 13.34
C GLU A 87 -3.32 17.42 12.78
N GLN A 88 -3.61 18.55 13.44
CA GLN A 88 -4.60 19.52 12.99
C GLN A 88 -3.93 20.80 12.50
N SER A 89 -4.31 21.27 11.31
CA SER A 89 -3.94 22.59 10.78
C SER A 89 -5.16 23.26 10.18
N GLY A 90 -5.67 24.28 10.87
CA GLY A 90 -6.92 24.95 10.51
C GLY A 90 -8.11 23.99 10.54
N ASP A 91 -8.77 23.84 9.39
CA ASP A 91 -9.92 22.96 9.18
C ASP A 91 -9.52 21.55 8.69
N THR A 92 -8.25 21.25 8.65
CA THR A 92 -7.69 19.99 8.14
C THR A 92 -7.08 19.17 9.25
N VAL A 93 -7.41 17.87 9.29
CA VAL A 93 -6.77 16.86 10.15
C VAL A 93 -6.08 15.84 9.25
N LYS A 94 -4.84 15.49 9.62
CA LYS A 94 -4.05 14.43 8.99
C LYS A 94 -3.69 13.37 10.02
N TRP A 95 -3.58 12.13 9.57
CA TRP A 95 -3.14 11.01 10.40
C TRP A 95 -2.66 9.85 9.55
N MET A 96 -2.02 8.88 10.19
CA MET A 96 -1.64 7.60 9.61
C MET A 96 -2.56 6.50 10.13
N SER A 97 -2.80 5.47 9.32
CA SER A 97 -3.61 4.33 9.73
C SER A 97 -3.03 3.01 9.23
N THR A 98 -3.23 1.96 10.04
CA THR A 98 -3.18 0.57 9.57
C THR A 98 -4.60 0.10 9.37
N VAL A 99 -4.93 -0.35 8.17
CA VAL A 99 -6.28 -0.78 7.80
C VAL A 99 -6.26 -2.24 7.38
N ARG A 100 -7.15 -3.04 7.96
CA ARG A 100 -7.44 -4.43 7.56
C ARG A 100 -8.81 -4.49 6.92
N SER A 101 -8.97 -5.32 5.92
CA SER A 101 -10.26 -5.65 5.31
C SER A 101 -10.12 -6.92 4.48
N ASP A 102 -11.15 -7.75 4.42
CA ASP A 102 -11.18 -8.92 3.56
C ASP A 102 -11.11 -8.54 2.08
N ALA A 103 -11.57 -7.32 1.73
CA ALA A 103 -11.46 -6.77 0.38
C ALA A 103 -10.00 -6.63 -0.10
N PHE A 104 -9.03 -6.55 0.82
CA PHE A 104 -7.60 -6.44 0.47
C PHE A 104 -6.92 -7.80 0.25
N ALA A 105 -7.59 -8.92 0.54
CA ALA A 105 -7.00 -10.25 0.36
C ALA A 105 -6.55 -10.51 -1.09
N GLY A 106 -7.30 -10.00 -2.07
CA GLY A 106 -6.96 -10.12 -3.49
C GLY A 106 -5.72 -9.35 -3.93
N PHE A 107 -5.23 -8.41 -3.12
CA PHE A 107 -4.02 -7.64 -3.42
C PHE A 107 -2.73 -8.28 -2.90
N GLY A 108 -2.82 -9.35 -2.08
CA GLY A 108 -1.67 -9.97 -1.43
C GLY A 108 -0.99 -9.07 -0.38
N VAL A 109 -1.62 -7.95 0.00
CA VAL A 109 -1.13 -6.99 0.99
C VAL A 109 -2.26 -6.67 1.96
N ASN A 110 -2.21 -7.26 3.16
CA ASN A 110 -3.16 -7.01 4.25
C ASN A 110 -2.44 -7.27 5.59
N PRO A 111 -2.34 -6.28 6.49
CA PRO A 111 -2.93 -4.94 6.41
C PRO A 111 -2.22 -4.01 5.41
N ILE A 112 -2.94 -2.95 5.02
CA ILE A 112 -2.38 -1.80 4.33
C ILE A 112 -2.10 -0.66 5.34
N LYS A 113 -1.12 0.19 5.05
CA LYS A 113 -0.91 1.44 5.76
C LYS A 113 -1.29 2.62 4.87
N THR A 114 -1.93 3.63 5.45
CA THR A 114 -2.37 4.82 4.71
C THR A 114 -1.97 6.11 5.43
N ASN A 115 -1.70 7.14 4.63
CA ASN A 115 -1.71 8.53 5.04
C ASN A 115 -3.10 9.08 4.72
N THR A 116 -3.78 9.62 5.73
CA THR A 116 -5.17 10.04 5.62
C THR A 116 -5.31 11.52 5.96
N MET A 117 -6.20 12.21 5.26
CA MET A 117 -6.53 13.61 5.46
C MET A 117 -8.03 13.80 5.40
N ALA A 118 -8.58 14.55 6.35
CA ALA A 118 -9.95 15.03 6.29
C ALA A 118 -9.99 16.56 6.40
N VAL A 119 -10.80 17.21 5.56
CA VAL A 119 -11.10 18.64 5.62
C VAL A 119 -12.52 18.82 6.13
N PHE A 120 -12.68 19.71 7.10
CA PHE A 120 -13.95 19.94 7.79
C PHE A 120 -14.54 21.32 7.45
N SER A 121 -15.84 21.42 7.43
CA SER A 121 -16.59 22.68 7.38
C SER A 121 -17.90 22.53 8.16
N GLY A 122 -18.18 23.47 9.07
CA GLY A 122 -19.37 23.41 9.94
C GLY A 122 -19.45 22.13 10.77
N GLY A 123 -18.31 21.57 11.19
CA GLY A 123 -18.23 20.32 11.97
C GLY A 123 -18.49 19.04 11.16
N LYS A 124 -18.57 19.12 9.83
CA LYS A 124 -18.74 17.99 8.92
C LYS A 124 -17.53 17.82 8.02
N VAL A 125 -17.21 16.56 7.67
CA VAL A 125 -16.20 16.27 6.66
C VAL A 125 -16.75 16.64 5.26
N ILE A 126 -16.03 17.51 4.57
CA ILE A 126 -16.33 17.90 3.18
C ILE A 126 -15.40 17.21 2.19
N ARG A 127 -14.23 16.77 2.63
CA ARG A 127 -13.25 16.03 1.80
C ARG A 127 -12.51 15.04 2.66
N PHE A 128 -12.34 13.83 2.12
CA PHE A 128 -11.53 12.78 2.67
C PHE A 128 -10.54 12.29 1.60
N LEU A 129 -9.28 12.10 1.96
CA LEU A 129 -8.26 11.57 1.08
C LEU A 129 -7.42 10.56 1.86
N ALA A 130 -7.33 9.35 1.34
CA ALA A 130 -6.37 8.35 1.79
C ALA A 130 -5.41 8.00 0.66
N THR A 131 -4.13 7.87 0.98
CA THR A 131 -3.10 7.39 0.07
C THR A 131 -2.33 6.27 0.76
N PHE A 132 -1.79 5.31 0.01
CA PHE A 132 -0.88 4.34 0.60
C PHE A 132 0.34 5.05 1.20
N ASP A 133 0.86 4.53 2.30
CA ASP A 133 2.23 4.87 2.70
C ASP A 133 3.23 4.25 1.71
N GLN A 134 4.49 4.69 1.80
CA GLN A 134 5.54 4.26 0.85
C GLN A 134 5.74 2.74 0.85
N GLU A 135 5.76 2.12 2.02
CA GLU A 135 5.97 0.67 2.14
C GLU A 135 4.83 -0.12 1.53
N THR A 136 3.58 0.30 1.78
CA THR A 136 2.39 -0.34 1.18
C THR A 136 2.37 -0.13 -0.33
N ALA A 137 2.65 1.08 -0.80
CA ALA A 137 2.75 1.38 -2.23
C ALA A 137 3.81 0.49 -2.91
N ASN A 138 4.97 0.32 -2.31
CA ASN A 138 6.05 -0.53 -2.81
C ASN A 138 5.62 -2.01 -2.86
N LYS A 139 5.00 -2.54 -1.80
CA LYS A 139 4.47 -3.92 -1.79
C LYS A 139 3.41 -4.11 -2.87
N MET A 140 2.46 -3.19 -3.00
CA MET A 140 1.41 -3.25 -4.03
C MET A 140 2.02 -3.21 -5.44
N ARG A 141 3.03 -2.38 -5.65
CA ARG A 141 3.73 -2.29 -6.93
C ARG A 141 4.42 -3.59 -7.30
N PHE A 142 5.05 -4.22 -6.32
CA PHE A 142 5.67 -5.53 -6.49
C PHE A 142 4.63 -6.62 -6.81
N MET A 143 3.50 -6.65 -6.10
CA MET A 143 2.43 -7.61 -6.37
C MET A 143 1.82 -7.44 -7.77
N GLN A 144 1.72 -6.21 -8.27
CA GLN A 144 1.32 -5.94 -9.66
C GLN A 144 2.33 -6.52 -10.67
N PHE A 145 3.64 -6.40 -10.39
CA PHE A 145 4.67 -7.03 -11.22
C PHE A 145 4.50 -8.56 -11.25
N TYR A 146 4.26 -9.19 -10.10
CA TYR A 146 3.99 -10.63 -10.05
C TYR A 146 2.78 -11.01 -10.89
N ALA A 147 1.68 -10.27 -10.76
CA ALA A 147 0.45 -10.56 -11.52
C ALA A 147 0.64 -10.38 -13.03
N GLU A 148 1.25 -9.26 -13.46
CA GLU A 148 1.36 -8.94 -14.88
C GLU A 148 2.52 -9.67 -15.59
N VAL A 149 3.68 -9.78 -14.93
CA VAL A 149 4.91 -10.29 -15.56
C VAL A 149 5.16 -11.74 -15.20
N VAL A 150 5.22 -12.07 -13.89
CA VAL A 150 5.56 -13.44 -13.47
C VAL A 150 4.44 -14.40 -13.83
N ASN A 151 3.20 -14.10 -13.47
CA ASN A 151 2.04 -14.99 -13.68
C ASN A 151 1.34 -14.73 -15.02
N GLY A 152 1.34 -13.47 -15.49
CA GLY A 152 0.66 -13.07 -16.72
C GLY A 152 1.51 -13.16 -17.97
N GLY A 153 2.83 -13.32 -17.87
CA GLY A 153 3.74 -13.44 -19.03
C GLY A 153 3.84 -12.17 -19.89
N ASN A 154 3.37 -11.02 -19.38
CA ASN A 154 3.38 -9.77 -20.14
C ASN A 154 4.77 -9.10 -20.04
N ILE A 155 5.65 -9.46 -20.98
CA ILE A 155 7.03 -8.96 -21.02
C ILE A 155 7.08 -7.43 -21.25
N ASP A 156 6.15 -6.88 -22.03
CA ASP A 156 6.12 -5.43 -22.31
C ASP A 156 5.75 -4.61 -21.05
N ALA A 157 5.02 -5.21 -20.11
CA ALA A 157 4.72 -4.56 -18.85
C ALA A 157 5.96 -4.25 -17.99
N ILE A 158 7.10 -4.93 -18.23
CA ILE A 158 8.37 -4.70 -17.52
C ILE A 158 8.78 -3.22 -17.58
N ASP A 159 8.49 -2.51 -18.68
CA ASP A 159 8.79 -1.07 -18.82
C ASP A 159 8.09 -0.18 -17.77
N LYS A 160 6.96 -0.64 -17.23
CA LYS A 160 6.24 0.06 -16.18
C LYS A 160 6.90 -0.11 -14.81
N PHE A 161 7.55 -1.26 -14.57
CA PHE A 161 7.99 -1.71 -13.26
C PHE A 161 9.48 -1.59 -13.03
N VAL A 162 10.30 -1.63 -14.09
CA VAL A 162 11.76 -1.68 -14.00
C VAL A 162 12.37 -0.42 -14.61
N SER A 163 13.33 0.17 -13.92
CA SER A 163 14.10 1.33 -14.37
C SER A 163 15.00 0.98 -15.57
N GLY A 164 15.31 1.97 -16.41
CA GLY A 164 16.22 1.78 -17.54
C GLY A 164 17.65 1.45 -17.11
N ASP A 165 18.07 1.99 -15.96
CA ASP A 165 19.38 1.84 -15.34
C ASP A 165 19.42 0.76 -14.25
N PHE A 166 18.46 -0.16 -14.27
CA PHE A 166 18.34 -1.27 -13.33
C PHE A 166 19.65 -2.07 -13.18
N VAL A 167 19.98 -2.40 -11.94
CA VAL A 167 21.17 -3.20 -11.58
C VAL A 167 20.73 -4.55 -11.02
N GLU A 168 21.17 -5.61 -11.71
CA GLU A 168 21.07 -6.99 -11.24
C GLU A 168 22.36 -7.36 -10.50
N HIS A 169 22.22 -7.78 -9.22
CA HIS A 169 23.35 -8.19 -8.39
C HIS A 169 23.62 -9.70 -8.43
N GLU A 170 22.72 -10.48 -9.03
CA GLU A 170 22.97 -11.88 -9.30
C GLU A 170 23.81 -12.09 -10.57
N PRO A 171 24.53 -13.22 -10.65
CA PRO A 171 25.22 -13.58 -11.88
C PRO A 171 24.24 -13.82 -13.02
N LEU A 172 24.32 -13.00 -14.06
CA LEU A 172 23.50 -13.17 -15.26
C LEU A 172 23.99 -14.35 -16.09
N PRO A 173 23.10 -15.14 -16.70
CA PRO A 173 23.46 -16.17 -17.68
C PRO A 173 24.25 -15.57 -18.87
N PRO A 174 25.17 -16.32 -19.49
CA PRO A 174 25.90 -15.85 -20.65
C PRO A 174 24.98 -15.39 -21.78
N GLY A 175 25.20 -14.17 -22.29
CA GLY A 175 24.41 -13.59 -23.39
C GLY A 175 23.17 -12.84 -22.96
N VAL A 176 22.82 -12.82 -21.66
CA VAL A 176 21.74 -11.96 -21.14
C VAL A 176 22.27 -10.53 -21.00
N PRO A 177 21.60 -9.51 -21.56
CA PRO A 177 22.00 -8.12 -21.43
C PRO A 177 21.85 -7.64 -19.98
N LYS A 178 22.50 -6.52 -19.65
CA LYS A 178 22.32 -5.84 -18.35
C LYS A 178 21.09 -4.95 -18.36
N GLY A 179 20.66 -4.51 -17.18
CA GLY A 179 19.58 -3.56 -17.03
C GLY A 179 18.20 -4.15 -17.34
N ARG A 180 17.26 -3.29 -17.63
CA ARG A 180 15.88 -3.68 -17.91
C ARG A 180 15.73 -4.68 -19.07
N ASP A 181 16.57 -4.56 -20.10
CA ASP A 181 16.56 -5.49 -21.22
C ASP A 181 16.97 -6.91 -20.79
N GLY A 182 17.83 -7.03 -19.78
CA GLY A 182 18.15 -8.31 -19.15
C GLY A 182 16.97 -8.94 -18.46
N VAL A 183 16.21 -8.14 -17.70
CA VAL A 183 14.96 -8.59 -17.08
C VAL A 183 13.96 -9.10 -18.11
N LYS A 184 13.78 -8.35 -19.22
CA LYS A 184 12.92 -8.80 -20.35
C LYS A 184 13.41 -10.12 -20.96
N ALA A 185 14.71 -10.24 -21.21
CA ALA A 185 15.29 -11.45 -21.77
C ALA A 185 15.11 -12.64 -20.83
N PHE A 186 15.31 -12.45 -19.53
CA PHE A 186 15.12 -13.49 -18.52
C PHE A 186 13.66 -13.99 -18.47
N PHE A 187 12.67 -13.08 -18.33
CA PHE A 187 11.27 -13.49 -18.25
C PHE A 187 10.77 -14.10 -19.57
N LYS A 188 11.22 -13.61 -20.72
CA LYS A 188 10.93 -14.26 -22.01
C LYS A 188 11.44 -15.70 -22.02
N MET A 189 12.69 -15.91 -21.65
CA MET A 189 13.30 -17.26 -21.57
C MET A 189 12.59 -18.14 -20.54
N ALA A 190 12.19 -17.59 -19.40
CA ALA A 190 11.49 -18.31 -18.35
C ALA A 190 10.10 -18.78 -18.81
N HIS A 191 9.31 -17.92 -19.46
CA HIS A 191 7.99 -18.31 -20.01
C HIS A 191 8.08 -19.25 -21.23
N GLU A 192 9.13 -19.16 -22.03
CA GLU A 192 9.40 -20.15 -23.08
C GLU A 192 9.73 -21.53 -22.50
N ALA A 193 10.52 -21.55 -21.40
CA ALA A 193 10.91 -22.79 -20.73
C ALA A 193 9.82 -23.37 -19.84
N PHE A 194 9.00 -22.55 -19.24
CA PHE A 194 7.90 -22.88 -18.34
C PHE A 194 6.62 -22.16 -18.78
N PRO A 195 5.89 -22.69 -19.77
CA PRO A 195 4.68 -22.01 -20.30
C PRO A 195 3.56 -21.84 -19.29
N ASP A 196 3.58 -22.63 -18.23
CA ASP A 196 2.68 -22.60 -17.07
C ASP A 196 3.35 -22.01 -15.82
N LEU A 197 4.37 -21.13 -16.00
CA LEU A 197 5.08 -20.49 -14.89
C LEU A 197 4.10 -19.76 -13.97
N HIS A 198 4.15 -20.09 -12.69
CA HIS A 198 3.37 -19.43 -11.65
C HIS A 198 4.21 -19.16 -10.42
N GLY A 199 4.17 -17.91 -9.94
CA GLY A 199 4.82 -17.49 -8.71
C GLY A 199 3.80 -17.21 -7.62
N THR A 200 4.07 -17.72 -6.41
CA THR A 200 3.23 -17.53 -5.22
C THR A 200 4.05 -16.88 -4.12
N PRO A 201 3.96 -15.56 -3.94
CA PRO A 201 4.54 -14.87 -2.79
C PRO A 201 3.87 -15.35 -1.49
N THR A 202 4.67 -15.80 -0.54
CA THR A 202 4.19 -16.24 0.79
C THR A 202 4.39 -15.14 1.83
N LEU A 203 5.46 -14.36 1.70
CA LEU A 203 5.79 -13.25 2.57
C LEU A 203 6.25 -12.07 1.71
N VAL A 204 5.64 -10.90 1.93
CA VAL A 204 6.05 -9.63 1.31
C VAL A 204 6.24 -8.60 2.40
N MET A 205 7.45 -8.14 2.59
CA MET A 205 7.83 -7.12 3.57
C MET A 205 8.41 -5.91 2.86
N ALA A 206 8.25 -4.73 3.44
CA ALA A 206 8.92 -3.53 2.97
C ALA A 206 9.48 -2.75 4.15
N ASP A 207 10.62 -2.11 3.92
CA ASP A 207 11.27 -1.15 4.81
C ASP A 207 11.84 -0.04 3.93
N GLY A 208 11.24 1.15 4.02
CA GLY A 208 11.57 2.26 3.14
C GLY A 208 11.39 1.95 1.66
N ASP A 209 12.48 2.00 0.91
CA ASP A 209 12.53 1.72 -0.52
C ASP A 209 12.81 0.24 -0.88
N MET A 210 13.04 -0.61 0.13
CA MET A 210 13.33 -2.04 -0.06
C MET A 210 12.07 -2.89 0.10
N VAL A 211 11.89 -3.85 -0.80
CA VAL A 211 10.87 -4.90 -0.70
C VAL A 211 11.57 -6.24 -0.67
N LEU A 212 11.28 -7.05 0.35
CA LEU A 212 11.69 -8.44 0.44
C LEU A 212 10.50 -9.33 0.15
N VAL A 213 10.72 -10.32 -0.71
CA VAL A 213 9.74 -11.36 -1.02
C VAL A 213 10.33 -12.72 -0.74
N TRP A 214 9.55 -13.56 -0.09
CA TRP A 214 9.79 -14.99 0.03
C TRP A 214 8.59 -15.73 -0.55
N GLY A 215 8.85 -16.71 -1.41
CA GLY A 215 7.78 -17.46 -2.04
C GLY A 215 8.27 -18.68 -2.80
N SER A 216 7.41 -19.22 -3.63
CA SER A 216 7.73 -20.31 -4.53
C SER A 216 7.34 -19.95 -5.96
N TRP A 217 8.10 -20.47 -6.90
CA TRP A 217 7.73 -20.53 -8.30
C TRP A 217 7.55 -21.98 -8.70
N GLU A 218 6.64 -22.23 -9.64
CA GLU A 218 6.39 -23.56 -10.19
C GLU A 218 6.09 -23.50 -11.69
N GLY A 219 6.29 -24.62 -12.38
CA GLY A 219 5.97 -24.76 -13.79
C GLY A 219 6.52 -26.04 -14.37
N THR A 220 6.07 -26.37 -15.57
CA THR A 220 6.51 -27.55 -16.33
C THR A 220 7.61 -27.16 -17.29
N ASN A 221 8.83 -27.67 -17.08
CA ASN A 221 10.00 -27.37 -17.91
C ASN A 221 9.89 -28.00 -19.30
N LYS A 222 9.51 -27.24 -20.32
CA LYS A 222 9.28 -27.68 -21.70
C LYS A 222 10.39 -27.33 -22.68
N ALA A 223 11.28 -26.40 -22.32
CA ALA A 223 12.38 -26.00 -23.17
C ALA A 223 13.69 -25.85 -22.36
N LYS A 224 14.79 -25.65 -23.09
CA LYS A 224 16.09 -25.39 -22.47
C LYS A 224 16.02 -24.12 -21.62
N PHE A 225 16.54 -24.19 -20.38
CA PHE A 225 16.60 -23.06 -19.47
C PHE A 225 17.98 -22.99 -18.79
N MET A 226 18.59 -21.80 -18.76
CA MET A 226 19.90 -21.52 -18.15
C MET A 226 20.99 -22.55 -18.53
N GLY A 227 20.99 -22.97 -19.79
CA GLY A 227 21.97 -23.94 -20.31
C GLY A 227 21.59 -25.41 -20.15
N GLN A 228 20.61 -25.74 -19.30
CA GLN A 228 20.14 -27.12 -19.07
C GLN A 228 19.06 -27.51 -20.07
N PRO A 229 19.01 -28.78 -20.56
CA PRO A 229 17.96 -29.26 -21.46
C PRO A 229 16.61 -29.35 -20.74
N ALA A 230 15.52 -29.46 -21.52
CA ALA A 230 14.19 -29.65 -20.97
C ALA A 230 14.07 -30.99 -20.21
N THR A 231 13.48 -30.92 -19.02
CA THR A 231 13.19 -32.11 -18.18
C THR A 231 11.82 -32.73 -18.49
N ASN A 232 10.91 -31.95 -19.07
CA ASN A 232 9.47 -32.27 -19.25
C ASN A 232 8.73 -32.59 -17.95
N LYS A 233 9.26 -32.14 -16.80
CA LYS A 233 8.68 -32.36 -15.47
C LYS A 233 8.12 -31.07 -14.94
N HIS A 234 7.03 -31.17 -14.14
CA HIS A 234 6.58 -30.09 -13.29
C HIS A 234 7.52 -29.96 -12.10
N MET A 235 7.90 -28.74 -11.79
CA MET A 235 8.90 -28.41 -10.77
C MET A 235 8.40 -27.25 -9.92
N THR A 236 8.78 -27.26 -8.65
CA THR A 236 8.56 -26.14 -7.72
C THR A 236 9.90 -25.79 -7.07
N TRP A 237 10.21 -24.51 -6.98
CA TRP A 237 11.44 -24.01 -6.34
C TRP A 237 11.14 -22.80 -5.46
N GLN A 238 12.00 -22.56 -4.48
CA GLN A 238 11.89 -21.42 -3.58
C GLN A 238 12.63 -20.22 -4.14
N VAL A 239 12.08 -19.04 -3.90
CA VAL A 239 12.70 -17.76 -4.26
C VAL A 239 12.71 -16.84 -3.06
N ALA A 240 13.77 -16.06 -2.94
CA ALA A 240 13.90 -14.95 -2.02
C ALA A 240 14.50 -13.77 -2.78
N ASP A 241 13.70 -12.73 -2.96
CA ASP A 241 14.09 -11.55 -3.72
C ASP A 241 14.10 -10.33 -2.82
N VAL A 242 15.11 -9.48 -2.95
CA VAL A 242 15.17 -8.15 -2.36
C VAL A 242 15.27 -7.15 -3.51
N ILE A 243 14.32 -6.22 -3.56
CA ILE A 243 14.22 -5.24 -4.63
C ILE A 243 14.22 -3.84 -4.05
N ARG A 244 15.04 -2.94 -4.62
CA ARG A 244 14.97 -1.52 -4.34
C ARG A 244 13.99 -0.85 -5.30
N LEU A 245 13.00 -0.13 -4.77
CA LEU A 245 12.00 0.60 -5.54
C LEU A 245 12.16 2.11 -5.34
N VAL A 246 12.44 2.82 -6.42
CA VAL A 246 12.51 4.29 -6.44
C VAL A 246 11.46 4.78 -7.44
N ASP A 247 10.60 5.71 -7.02
CA ASP A 247 9.51 6.26 -7.84
C ASP A 247 8.63 5.18 -8.49
N GLY A 248 8.38 4.09 -7.74
CA GLY A 248 7.56 2.97 -8.17
C GLY A 248 8.21 2.06 -9.23
N LYS A 249 9.52 2.17 -9.44
CA LYS A 249 10.29 1.30 -10.34
C LYS A 249 11.42 0.59 -9.60
N ALA A 250 11.62 -0.69 -9.93
CA ALA A 250 12.78 -1.44 -9.48
C ALA A 250 14.06 -0.86 -10.08
N THR A 251 15.00 -0.48 -9.22
CA THR A 251 16.33 0.03 -9.60
C THR A 251 17.44 -0.97 -9.34
N GLU A 252 17.25 -1.85 -8.35
CA GLU A 252 18.22 -2.87 -7.97
C GLU A 252 17.49 -4.16 -7.55
N HIS A 253 18.14 -5.31 -7.78
CA HIS A 253 17.66 -6.62 -7.36
C HIS A 253 18.79 -7.47 -6.82
N TRP A 254 18.52 -8.16 -5.72
CA TRP A 254 19.30 -9.25 -5.12
C TRP A 254 18.35 -10.42 -4.93
N GLY A 255 18.69 -11.57 -5.48
CA GLY A 255 17.85 -12.74 -5.39
C GLY A 255 18.63 -13.96 -4.93
N MET A 256 17.90 -14.96 -4.52
CA MET A 256 18.38 -16.29 -4.21
C MET A 256 17.28 -17.30 -4.49
N ASP A 257 17.62 -18.34 -5.23
CA ASP A 257 16.71 -19.45 -5.49
C ASP A 257 17.44 -20.80 -5.41
N ASN A 258 16.68 -21.89 -5.37
CA ASN A 258 17.20 -23.24 -5.45
C ASN A 258 16.86 -23.95 -6.77
N MET A 259 16.56 -23.21 -7.82
CA MET A 259 16.12 -23.74 -9.12
C MET A 259 17.19 -24.64 -9.76
N ALA A 260 18.45 -24.25 -9.70
CA ALA A 260 19.55 -25.06 -10.26
C ALA A 260 19.63 -26.46 -9.63
N GLU A 261 19.48 -26.55 -8.31
CA GLU A 261 19.40 -27.83 -7.57
C GLU A 261 18.20 -28.65 -8.01
N MET A 262 17.04 -28.03 -8.14
CA MET A 262 15.80 -28.67 -8.57
C MET A 262 15.92 -29.21 -10.00
N MET A 263 16.52 -28.46 -10.92
CA MET A 263 16.77 -28.91 -12.28
C MET A 263 17.73 -30.10 -12.34
N MET A 264 18.84 -30.08 -11.59
CA MET A 264 19.77 -31.20 -11.50
C MET A 264 19.07 -32.47 -10.96
N THR A 265 18.31 -32.33 -9.87
CA THR A 265 17.55 -33.44 -9.28
C THR A 265 16.53 -34.01 -10.25
N ALA A 266 15.87 -33.15 -11.06
CA ALA A 266 14.91 -33.57 -12.06
C ALA A 266 15.55 -34.38 -13.21
N HIS A 267 16.83 -34.16 -13.53
CA HIS A 267 17.55 -34.96 -14.53
C HIS A 267 18.00 -36.32 -14.02
N MET A 268 18.21 -36.47 -12.69
CA MET A 268 18.70 -37.73 -12.10
C MET A 268 17.62 -38.80 -11.87
N LYS A 269 16.35 -38.42 -11.95
CA LYS A 269 15.17 -39.33 -11.80
C LYS A 269 14.50 -39.57 -13.13
#